data_4b9e4bdd5f6cb3e952635aca429be645
#
_entry.id   4b9e4bdd5f6cb3e952635aca429be645
#
_cell.length_a   1.000
_cell.length_b   1.000
_cell.length_c   1.000
_cell.angle_alpha   90.00
_cell.angle_beta   90.00
_cell.angle_gamma   90.00
#
_symmetry.space_group_name_H-M   'P 1'
#
loop_
_entity.id
_entity.type
_entity.pdbx_description
1 polymer ?
#
loop_
_entity_poly.entity_id
_entity_poly.type
_entity_poly.pdbx_seq_one_letter_code
_entity_poly.pdbx_strand_id
1 'polypeptide(L)'
;MAQALPDARIYAHRGASALLPEHTLAAYAQAIADGAHYIELDLVPSKDGVLVVRHENELSGTTDVAGHRQFRDRRTTKVIDGVSVQGWFTEDFTWAELQQLRARERLPELRGTAFDGQFKLARLEEVIALMVSQVARSGRGVGLAPELKHPAYFRSLGLALEPRVLQVLAADPYTRVAPIVLQSFEADSLKQLRQQVPRGGNIALLQLVDSDQGQLLSPAGLAGIAAYADVLGPERGHVIGRTADGRLAVPGDLVSRAHALGLQVVPWTFRPEQSYLPAGLPISGDGLRQEAAAVAEMQAYLATGIDGLMTDDPALGVRALQAPAAR
;
A
#
# COMPACT_ATOMS: atom_id res chain seq x y z
N MET A 1 0.36 -17.37 30.64
CA MET A 1 -0.69 -16.53 30.08
C MET A 1 -0.23 -16.17 28.67
N ALA A 2 -1.02 -16.51 27.64
CA ALA A 2 -0.72 -16.03 26.29
C ALA A 2 -0.85 -14.51 26.31
N GLN A 3 0.22 -13.80 25.98
CA GLN A 3 0.20 -12.35 25.82
C GLN A 3 -0.73 -12.09 24.64
N ALA A 4 -1.80 -11.33 24.84
CA ALA A 4 -2.65 -10.89 23.74
C ALA A 4 -1.72 -10.18 22.75
N LEU A 5 -1.75 -10.62 21.48
CA LEU A 5 -1.07 -9.89 20.41
C LEU A 5 -1.60 -8.45 20.43
N PRO A 6 -0.75 -7.45 20.22
CA PRO A 6 -1.20 -6.06 20.14
C PRO A 6 -2.34 -5.95 19.11
N ASP A 7 -3.16 -4.90 19.22
CA ASP A 7 -4.26 -4.58 18.29
C ASP A 7 -3.74 -4.26 16.87
N ALA A 8 -2.89 -5.12 16.34
CA ALA A 8 -2.25 -4.94 15.05
C ALA A 8 -3.29 -4.86 13.92
N ARG A 9 -3.04 -4.03 12.93
CA ARG A 9 -3.98 -3.70 11.85
C ARG A 9 -3.55 -4.33 10.53
N ILE A 10 -4.50 -4.83 9.76
CA ILE A 10 -4.27 -5.34 8.41
C ILE A 10 -4.57 -4.23 7.40
N TYR A 11 -3.55 -3.88 6.62
CA TYR A 11 -3.63 -2.97 5.49
C TYR A 11 -3.71 -3.82 4.21
N ALA A 12 -4.80 -3.68 3.48
CA ALA A 12 -5.00 -4.38 2.21
C ALA A 12 -4.23 -3.66 1.10
N HIS A 13 -3.00 -4.10 0.84
CA HIS A 13 -2.07 -3.51 -0.11
C HIS A 13 -2.62 -3.55 -1.54
N ARG A 14 -3.03 -2.38 -2.04
CA ARG A 14 -3.71 -2.19 -3.34
C ARG A 14 -5.05 -2.96 -3.43
N GLY A 15 -5.70 -3.21 -2.29
CA GLY A 15 -6.86 -4.08 -2.16
C GLY A 15 -6.51 -5.55 -1.90
N ALA A 16 -7.38 -6.47 -2.26
CA ALA A 16 -7.11 -7.91 -2.28
C ALA A 16 -6.34 -8.26 -3.57
N SER A 17 -5.16 -7.69 -3.75
CA SER A 17 -4.40 -7.72 -5.00
C SER A 17 -3.81 -9.09 -5.33
N ALA A 18 -3.74 -10.02 -4.36
CA ALA A 18 -3.42 -11.41 -4.65
C ALA A 18 -4.56 -12.19 -5.34
N LEU A 19 -5.78 -11.64 -5.41
CA LEU A 19 -6.98 -12.30 -5.92
C LEU A 19 -7.57 -11.59 -7.15
N LEU A 20 -7.42 -10.27 -7.23
CA LEU A 20 -8.04 -9.41 -8.25
C LEU A 20 -7.03 -8.34 -8.69
N PRO A 21 -7.11 -7.83 -9.92
CA PRO A 21 -6.22 -6.77 -10.39
C PRO A 21 -6.17 -5.60 -9.40
N GLU A 22 -4.96 -5.22 -9.04
CA GLU A 22 -4.69 -4.18 -8.05
C GLU A 22 -5.40 -2.86 -8.35
N HIS A 23 -5.71 -2.08 -7.31
CA HIS A 23 -6.29 -0.73 -7.44
C HIS A 23 -7.64 -0.67 -8.17
N THR A 24 -8.38 -1.78 -8.20
CA THR A 24 -9.75 -1.81 -8.71
C THR A 24 -10.76 -1.73 -7.57
N LEU A 25 -11.95 -1.18 -7.84
CA LEU A 25 -13.03 -1.15 -6.86
C LEU A 25 -13.43 -2.57 -6.41
N ALA A 26 -13.28 -3.57 -7.30
CA ALA A 26 -13.52 -4.98 -6.98
C ALA A 26 -12.51 -5.50 -5.95
N ALA A 27 -11.21 -5.22 -6.13
CA ALA A 27 -10.16 -5.61 -5.19
C ALA A 27 -10.36 -4.95 -3.80
N TYR A 28 -10.81 -3.71 -3.75
CA TYR A 28 -11.14 -3.02 -2.50
C TYR A 28 -12.38 -3.57 -1.82
N ALA A 29 -13.44 -3.86 -2.60
CA ALA A 29 -14.65 -4.48 -2.05
C ALA A 29 -14.35 -5.86 -1.45
N GLN A 30 -13.53 -6.67 -2.13
CA GLN A 30 -13.08 -7.96 -1.62
C GLN A 30 -12.26 -7.79 -0.33
N ALA A 31 -11.30 -6.86 -0.30
CA ALA A 31 -10.49 -6.60 0.88
C ALA A 31 -11.33 -6.20 2.11
N ILE A 32 -12.38 -5.39 1.92
CA ILE A 32 -13.31 -5.03 2.99
C ILE A 32 -14.11 -6.25 3.47
N ALA A 33 -14.57 -7.10 2.55
CA ALA A 33 -15.27 -8.33 2.87
C ALA A 33 -14.37 -9.31 3.63
N ASP A 34 -13.09 -9.39 3.28
CA ASP A 34 -12.06 -10.22 3.93
C ASP A 34 -11.67 -9.73 5.34
N GLY A 35 -12.16 -8.57 5.75
CA GLY A 35 -11.94 -8.06 7.10
C GLY A 35 -10.75 -7.10 7.25
N ALA A 36 -10.18 -6.56 6.18
CA ALA A 36 -9.14 -5.55 6.24
C ALA A 36 -9.52 -4.38 7.16
N HIS A 37 -8.56 -3.85 7.91
CA HIS A 37 -8.75 -2.68 8.77
C HIS A 37 -8.54 -1.38 8.00
N TYR A 38 -7.63 -1.39 7.03
CA TYR A 38 -7.33 -0.27 6.14
C TYR A 38 -7.33 -0.74 4.69
N ILE A 39 -7.85 0.08 3.81
CA ILE A 39 -7.62 -0.01 2.37
C ILE A 39 -6.38 0.81 2.08
N GLU A 40 -5.33 0.14 1.65
CA GLU A 40 -4.13 0.78 1.15
C GLU A 40 -4.26 1.03 -0.35
N LEU A 41 -3.82 2.20 -0.81
CA LEU A 41 -3.88 2.62 -2.21
C LEU A 41 -2.80 3.65 -2.54
N ASP A 42 -2.40 3.69 -3.81
CA ASP A 42 -1.43 4.63 -4.35
C ASP A 42 -2.13 5.71 -5.19
N LEU A 43 -1.62 6.93 -5.16
CA LEU A 43 -2.19 8.07 -5.86
C LEU A 43 -1.19 8.70 -6.84
N VAL A 44 -1.64 8.88 -8.08
CA VAL A 44 -0.98 9.66 -9.12
C VAL A 44 -2.01 10.61 -9.75
N PRO A 45 -1.63 11.79 -10.26
CA PRO A 45 -2.58 12.71 -10.87
C PRO A 45 -2.80 12.40 -12.36
N SER A 46 -3.99 12.64 -12.86
CA SER A 46 -4.25 12.81 -14.29
C SER A 46 -3.85 14.21 -14.77
N LYS A 47 -3.86 14.43 -16.07
CA LYS A 47 -3.59 15.75 -16.71
C LYS A 47 -4.50 16.88 -16.17
N ASP A 48 -5.75 16.57 -15.88
CA ASP A 48 -6.75 17.48 -15.33
C ASP A 48 -6.81 17.45 -13.79
N GLY A 49 -5.82 16.78 -13.15
CA GLY A 49 -5.60 16.83 -11.70
C GLY A 49 -6.49 15.93 -10.87
N VAL A 50 -7.19 14.96 -11.46
CA VAL A 50 -7.92 13.94 -10.73
C VAL A 50 -6.93 12.98 -10.10
N LEU A 51 -7.15 12.59 -8.83
CA LEU A 51 -6.34 11.60 -8.13
C LEU A 51 -6.72 10.19 -8.57
N VAL A 52 -5.92 9.64 -9.48
CA VAL A 52 -6.08 8.30 -10.02
C VAL A 52 -5.42 7.30 -9.08
N VAL A 53 -6.12 6.21 -8.80
CA VAL A 53 -5.61 5.18 -7.89
C VAL A 53 -4.76 4.19 -8.67
N ARG A 54 -3.42 4.33 -8.57
CA ARG A 54 -2.42 3.53 -9.28
C ARG A 54 -1.05 3.62 -8.63
N HIS A 55 -0.28 2.54 -8.72
CA HIS A 55 1.09 2.51 -8.20
C HIS A 55 2.05 3.33 -9.06
N GLU A 56 2.14 3.05 -10.36
CA GLU A 56 2.92 3.86 -11.30
C GLU A 56 2.02 4.84 -12.05
N ASN A 57 2.57 5.99 -12.40
CA ASN A 57 1.96 6.86 -13.41
C ASN A 57 2.12 6.29 -14.83
N GLU A 58 3.06 5.37 -15.07
CA GLU A 58 3.17 4.61 -16.31
C GLU A 58 2.06 3.56 -16.40
N LEU A 59 1.35 3.51 -17.55
CA LEU A 59 0.08 2.78 -17.70
C LEU A 59 0.24 1.36 -18.27
N SER A 60 1.35 1.04 -18.96
CA SER A 60 1.48 -0.18 -19.76
C SER A 60 1.42 -1.47 -18.95
N GLY A 61 2.03 -1.46 -17.77
CA GLY A 61 2.23 -2.68 -16.97
C GLY A 61 0.94 -3.26 -16.41
N THR A 62 -0.04 -2.41 -16.11
CA THR A 62 -1.28 -2.81 -15.40
C THR A 62 -2.56 -2.30 -16.08
N THR A 63 -2.48 -1.91 -17.37
CA THR A 63 -3.66 -1.55 -18.19
C THR A 63 -3.54 -2.06 -19.63
N ASP A 64 -4.64 -1.95 -20.35
CA ASP A 64 -4.75 -2.28 -21.77
C ASP A 64 -4.41 -1.10 -22.71
N VAL A 65 -3.75 -0.03 -22.24
CA VAL A 65 -3.48 1.21 -22.98
C VAL A 65 -2.81 0.96 -24.32
N ALA A 66 -1.90 -0.01 -24.41
CA ALA A 66 -1.21 -0.37 -25.66
C ALA A 66 -2.14 -0.87 -26.76
N GLY A 67 -3.33 -1.38 -26.42
CA GLY A 67 -4.37 -1.81 -27.35
C GLY A 67 -5.21 -0.66 -27.93
N HIS A 68 -5.14 0.53 -27.35
CA HIS A 68 -5.95 1.69 -27.73
C HIS A 68 -5.27 2.51 -28.82
N ARG A 69 -5.71 2.33 -30.08
CA ARG A 69 -5.10 2.98 -31.27
C ARG A 69 -5.07 4.50 -31.18
N GLN A 70 -6.09 5.12 -30.58
CA GLN A 70 -6.19 6.58 -30.40
C GLN A 70 -5.13 7.15 -29.45
N PHE A 71 -4.47 6.31 -28.63
CA PHE A 71 -3.44 6.73 -27.69
C PHE A 71 -2.02 6.38 -28.14
N ARG A 72 -1.85 5.75 -29.30
CA ARG A 72 -0.56 5.26 -29.78
C ARG A 72 0.52 6.36 -29.80
N ASP A 73 0.19 7.55 -30.31
CA ASP A 73 1.13 8.65 -30.50
C ASP A 73 1.46 9.39 -29.18
N ARG A 74 0.82 9.02 -28.07
CA ARG A 74 1.14 9.56 -26.73
C ARG A 74 2.23 8.76 -26.02
N ARG A 75 2.70 7.65 -26.62
CA ARG A 75 3.81 6.89 -26.04
C ARG A 75 5.08 7.74 -26.10
N THR A 76 5.70 7.96 -24.94
CA THR A 76 6.85 8.84 -24.81
C THR A 76 7.84 8.31 -23.78
N THR A 77 8.97 9.00 -23.60
CA THR A 77 9.94 8.69 -22.55
C THR A 77 10.00 9.85 -21.57
N LYS A 78 9.92 9.55 -20.28
CA LYS A 78 10.05 10.53 -19.20
C LYS A 78 11.12 10.09 -18.20
N VAL A 79 11.69 11.05 -17.49
CA VAL A 79 12.58 10.78 -16.36
C VAL A 79 11.79 11.01 -15.07
N ILE A 80 11.66 9.95 -14.27
CA ILE A 80 10.92 9.95 -13.00
C ILE A 80 11.90 9.50 -11.93
N ASP A 81 12.15 10.33 -10.93
CA ASP A 81 13.11 10.10 -9.85
C ASP A 81 14.49 9.63 -10.36
N GLY A 82 14.95 10.22 -11.48
CA GLY A 82 16.24 9.91 -12.11
C GLY A 82 16.23 8.66 -13.02
N VAL A 83 15.11 7.94 -13.12
CA VAL A 83 14.97 6.75 -13.96
C VAL A 83 14.25 7.09 -15.26
N SER A 84 14.85 6.69 -16.41
CA SER A 84 14.23 6.84 -17.73
C SER A 84 13.17 5.75 -17.95
N VAL A 85 11.90 6.13 -18.11
CA VAL A 85 10.78 5.22 -18.32
C VAL A 85 10.10 5.54 -19.65
N GLN A 86 9.83 4.52 -20.46
CA GLN A 86 9.13 4.67 -21.74
C GLN A 86 7.74 4.03 -21.67
N GLY A 87 6.69 4.80 -21.97
CA GLY A 87 5.32 4.31 -21.95
C GLY A 87 4.28 5.40 -22.15
N TRP A 88 3.12 5.22 -21.54
CA TRP A 88 2.02 6.18 -21.46
C TRP A 88 1.84 6.60 -20.01
N PHE A 89 1.69 7.90 -19.74
CA PHE A 89 1.73 8.42 -18.39
C PHE A 89 0.42 9.11 -18.02
N THR A 90 -0.09 8.89 -16.81
CA THR A 90 -1.40 9.39 -16.34
C THR A 90 -1.54 10.90 -16.50
N GLU A 91 -0.47 11.66 -16.26
CA GLU A 91 -0.45 13.12 -16.38
C GLU A 91 -0.52 13.63 -17.83
N ASP A 92 -0.48 12.74 -18.82
CA ASP A 92 -0.71 13.08 -20.23
C ASP A 92 -2.17 12.83 -20.65
N PHE A 93 -3.00 12.22 -19.78
CA PHE A 93 -4.39 11.86 -20.05
C PHE A 93 -5.34 12.58 -19.10
N THR A 94 -6.47 13.02 -19.63
CA THR A 94 -7.59 13.45 -18.79
C THR A 94 -8.24 12.25 -18.10
N TRP A 95 -8.95 12.47 -17.00
CA TRP A 95 -9.69 11.40 -16.33
C TRP A 95 -10.70 10.71 -17.28
N ALA A 96 -11.38 11.49 -18.12
CA ALA A 96 -12.33 10.94 -19.10
C ALA A 96 -11.67 9.97 -20.11
N GLU A 97 -10.41 10.20 -20.47
CA GLU A 97 -9.63 9.30 -21.31
C GLU A 97 -9.19 8.05 -20.52
N LEU A 98 -8.72 8.21 -19.29
CA LEU A 98 -8.29 7.09 -18.44
C LEU A 98 -9.45 6.12 -18.12
N GLN A 99 -10.68 6.59 -18.03
CA GLN A 99 -11.87 5.74 -17.83
C GLN A 99 -12.15 4.78 -19.01
N GLN A 100 -11.54 4.98 -20.16
CA GLN A 100 -11.65 4.07 -21.30
C GLN A 100 -10.77 2.82 -21.10
N LEU A 101 -9.74 2.91 -20.28
CA LEU A 101 -8.80 1.82 -20.02
C LEU A 101 -9.39 0.77 -19.08
N ARG A 102 -8.79 -0.42 -19.14
CA ARG A 102 -9.11 -1.55 -18.25
C ARG A 102 -7.86 -2.01 -17.53
N ALA A 103 -8.06 -2.39 -16.27
CA ALA A 103 -7.00 -2.95 -15.43
C ALA A 103 -6.58 -4.34 -15.91
N ARG A 104 -5.30 -4.66 -15.71
CA ARG A 104 -4.69 -5.95 -15.97
C ARG A 104 -3.85 -6.38 -14.77
N GLU A 105 -3.67 -7.69 -14.63
CA GLU A 105 -2.84 -8.27 -13.59
C GLU A 105 -1.36 -7.88 -13.76
N ARG A 106 -0.73 -7.48 -12.66
CA ARG A 106 0.70 -7.13 -12.60
C ARG A 106 1.61 -8.35 -12.69
N LEU A 107 1.22 -9.43 -12.04
CA LEU A 107 1.98 -10.68 -11.89
C LEU A 107 1.29 -11.84 -12.59
N PRO A 108 1.08 -11.77 -13.92
CA PRO A 108 0.24 -12.73 -14.65
C PRO A 108 0.75 -14.18 -14.53
N GLU A 109 2.08 -14.39 -14.41
CA GLU A 109 2.69 -15.71 -14.25
C GLU A 109 2.39 -16.34 -12.87
N LEU A 110 2.06 -15.52 -11.86
CA LEU A 110 1.78 -15.98 -10.50
C LEU A 110 0.28 -16.01 -10.19
N ARG A 111 -0.50 -15.06 -10.73
CA ARG A 111 -1.92 -14.82 -10.39
C ARG A 111 -2.88 -15.09 -11.54
N GLY A 112 -2.34 -15.30 -12.75
CA GLY A 112 -3.13 -15.50 -13.97
C GLY A 112 -3.73 -14.18 -14.50
N THR A 113 -4.50 -14.29 -15.57
CA THR A 113 -5.09 -13.14 -16.30
C THR A 113 -6.62 -13.22 -16.41
N ALA A 114 -7.25 -14.02 -15.53
CA ALA A 114 -8.68 -14.30 -15.63
C ALA A 114 -9.57 -13.04 -15.52
N PHE A 115 -9.06 -11.99 -14.87
CA PHE A 115 -9.78 -10.74 -14.64
C PHE A 115 -9.30 -9.56 -15.52
N ASP A 116 -8.32 -9.78 -16.39
CA ASP A 116 -7.81 -8.75 -17.30
C ASP A 116 -8.93 -8.15 -18.15
N GLY A 117 -8.96 -6.83 -18.25
CA GLY A 117 -9.94 -6.12 -19.08
C GLY A 117 -11.34 -6.00 -18.49
N GLN A 118 -11.62 -6.58 -17.31
CA GLN A 118 -12.95 -6.55 -16.71
C GLN A 118 -13.24 -5.30 -15.88
N PHE A 119 -12.22 -4.69 -15.26
CA PHE A 119 -12.38 -3.57 -14.34
C PHE A 119 -11.82 -2.26 -14.93
N LYS A 120 -12.48 -1.16 -14.62
CA LYS A 120 -12.01 0.19 -14.92
C LYS A 120 -10.96 0.63 -13.91
N LEU A 121 -10.18 1.64 -14.28
CA LEU A 121 -9.39 2.41 -13.32
C LEU A 121 -10.32 3.15 -12.36
N ALA A 122 -9.87 3.36 -11.13
CA ALA A 122 -10.59 4.10 -10.11
C ALA A 122 -9.91 5.43 -9.78
N ARG A 123 -10.68 6.39 -9.28
CA ARG A 123 -10.19 7.61 -8.64
C ARG A 123 -10.50 7.59 -7.14
N LEU A 124 -9.81 8.42 -6.38
CA LEU A 124 -9.91 8.42 -4.92
C LEU A 124 -11.36 8.58 -4.42
N GLU A 125 -12.15 9.48 -5.03
CA GLU A 125 -13.54 9.71 -4.64
C GLU A 125 -14.42 8.47 -4.85
N GLU A 126 -14.15 7.64 -5.87
CA GLU A 126 -14.89 6.40 -6.11
C GLU A 126 -14.55 5.34 -5.07
N VAL A 127 -13.29 5.27 -4.62
CA VAL A 127 -12.90 4.38 -3.50
C VAL A 127 -13.57 4.83 -2.21
N ILE A 128 -13.60 6.13 -1.91
CA ILE A 128 -14.29 6.67 -0.73
C ILE A 128 -15.80 6.31 -0.78
N ALA A 129 -16.45 6.51 -1.93
CA ALA A 129 -17.87 6.18 -2.11
C ALA A 129 -18.13 4.67 -1.91
N LEU A 130 -17.24 3.80 -2.41
CA LEU A 130 -17.29 2.37 -2.13
C LEU A 130 -17.22 2.08 -0.63
N MET A 131 -16.25 2.68 0.09
CA MET A 131 -16.07 2.50 1.53
C MET A 131 -17.32 2.92 2.30
N VAL A 132 -17.88 4.09 2.01
CA VAL A 132 -19.15 4.57 2.61
C VAL A 132 -20.27 3.56 2.41
N SER A 133 -20.41 3.03 1.19
CA SER A 133 -21.42 2.01 0.87
C SER A 133 -21.22 0.72 1.66
N GLN A 134 -19.97 0.25 1.78
CA GLN A 134 -19.64 -0.99 2.51
C GLN A 134 -19.83 -0.83 4.03
N VAL A 135 -19.46 0.32 4.59
CA VAL A 135 -19.68 0.63 6.00
C VAL A 135 -21.18 0.68 6.31
N ALA A 136 -21.99 1.30 5.44
CA ALA A 136 -23.46 1.33 5.60
C ALA A 136 -24.08 -0.07 5.60
N ARG A 137 -23.50 -1.03 4.90
CA ARG A 137 -23.99 -2.43 4.84
C ARG A 137 -23.52 -3.27 6.03
N SER A 138 -22.28 -3.12 6.44
CA SER A 138 -21.64 -4.01 7.43
C SER A 138 -21.63 -3.44 8.85
N GLY A 139 -21.84 -2.14 9.02
CA GLY A 139 -21.64 -1.42 10.28
C GLY A 139 -20.18 -1.34 10.73
N ARG A 140 -19.22 -1.89 9.97
CA ARG A 140 -17.79 -1.92 10.30
C ARG A 140 -17.05 -0.79 9.59
N GLY A 141 -16.48 0.14 10.37
CA GLY A 141 -15.60 1.19 9.84
C GLY A 141 -14.31 0.60 9.28
N VAL A 142 -13.82 1.18 8.18
CA VAL A 142 -12.57 0.82 7.52
C VAL A 142 -11.75 2.09 7.31
N GLY A 143 -10.46 2.06 7.62
CA GLY A 143 -9.54 3.16 7.39
C GLY A 143 -9.05 3.22 5.94
N LEU A 144 -8.40 4.33 5.60
CA LEU A 144 -7.79 4.56 4.29
C LEU A 144 -6.31 4.85 4.46
N ALA A 145 -5.44 4.26 3.64
CA ALA A 145 -4.00 4.48 3.68
C ALA A 145 -3.45 4.88 2.29
N PRO A 146 -3.67 6.15 1.86
CA PRO A 146 -3.20 6.63 0.57
C PRO A 146 -1.70 6.91 0.56
N GLU A 147 -0.97 6.36 -0.41
CA GLU A 147 0.41 6.75 -0.72
C GLU A 147 0.43 7.84 -1.79
N LEU A 148 1.21 8.89 -1.56
CA LEU A 148 1.51 9.90 -2.56
C LEU A 148 2.76 9.44 -3.34
N LYS A 149 2.56 9.03 -4.60
CA LYS A 149 3.65 8.55 -5.47
C LYS A 149 4.34 9.74 -6.15
N HIS A 150 5.68 9.74 -6.14
CA HIS A 150 6.51 10.75 -6.84
C HIS A 150 6.07 12.20 -6.62
N PRO A 151 5.77 12.65 -5.36
CA PRO A 151 5.20 13.98 -5.14
C PRO A 151 6.10 15.14 -5.62
N ALA A 152 7.43 15.02 -5.56
CA ALA A 152 8.34 16.03 -6.07
C ALA A 152 8.27 16.14 -7.61
N TYR A 153 8.20 14.98 -8.30
CA TYR A 153 8.02 14.94 -9.74
C TYR A 153 6.72 15.64 -10.17
N PHE A 154 5.59 15.28 -9.56
CA PHE A 154 4.31 15.88 -9.92
C PHE A 154 4.22 17.36 -9.54
N ARG A 155 4.84 17.76 -8.45
CA ARG A 155 4.94 19.19 -8.09
C ARG A 155 5.68 19.99 -9.15
N SER A 156 6.75 19.43 -9.75
CA SER A 156 7.49 20.08 -10.84
C SER A 156 6.64 20.30 -12.09
N LEU A 157 5.58 19.49 -12.26
CA LEU A 157 4.61 19.61 -13.36
C LEU A 157 3.38 20.47 -13.00
N GLY A 158 3.33 21.10 -11.83
CA GLY A 158 2.16 21.84 -11.35
C GLY A 158 0.99 20.97 -10.90
N LEU A 159 1.24 19.67 -10.68
CA LEU A 159 0.26 18.66 -10.30
C LEU A 159 0.46 18.18 -8.85
N ALA A 160 0.84 19.06 -7.92
CA ALA A 160 1.08 18.73 -6.53
C ALA A 160 -0.05 17.86 -5.92
N LEU A 161 0.32 16.76 -5.26
CA LEU A 161 -0.62 15.78 -4.70
C LEU A 161 -1.14 16.20 -3.32
N GLU A 162 -0.30 16.81 -2.49
CA GLU A 162 -0.59 17.11 -1.09
C GLU A 162 -1.87 17.94 -0.90
N PRO A 163 -2.04 19.10 -1.57
CA PRO A 163 -3.26 19.89 -1.41
C PRO A 163 -4.49 19.19 -1.99
N ARG A 164 -4.31 18.40 -3.05
CA ARG A 164 -5.42 17.69 -3.72
C ARG A 164 -5.97 16.58 -2.83
N VAL A 165 -5.10 15.76 -2.23
CA VAL A 165 -5.54 14.68 -1.36
C VAL A 165 -6.25 15.24 -0.12
N LEU A 166 -5.70 16.28 0.51
CA LEU A 166 -6.35 16.93 1.65
C LEU A 166 -7.72 17.52 1.28
N GLN A 167 -7.84 18.11 0.09
CA GLN A 167 -9.12 18.64 -0.39
C GLN A 167 -10.17 17.54 -0.57
N VAL A 168 -9.80 16.40 -1.20
CA VAL A 168 -10.73 15.28 -1.40
C VAL A 168 -11.15 14.68 -0.06
N LEU A 169 -10.19 14.46 0.85
CA LEU A 169 -10.49 13.92 2.18
C LEU A 169 -11.37 14.84 3.02
N ALA A 170 -11.19 16.16 2.92
CA ALA A 170 -12.01 17.13 3.64
C ALA A 170 -13.43 17.27 3.07
N ALA A 171 -13.65 16.89 1.82
CA ALA A 171 -14.95 17.03 1.15
C ALA A 171 -15.98 15.98 1.60
N ASP A 172 -15.55 14.78 1.99
CA ASP A 172 -16.46 13.69 2.35
C ASP A 172 -16.63 13.57 3.89
N PRO A 173 -17.87 13.46 4.39
CA PRO A 173 -18.13 13.29 5.83
C PRO A 173 -17.48 12.07 6.45
N TYR A 174 -17.36 10.97 5.71
CA TYR A 174 -16.74 9.73 6.20
C TYR A 174 -15.25 9.93 6.45
N THR A 175 -14.51 10.46 5.49
CA THR A 175 -13.05 10.65 5.59
C THR A 175 -12.66 11.73 6.61
N ARG A 176 -13.58 12.62 7.00
CA ARG A 176 -13.34 13.57 8.10
C ARG A 176 -13.25 12.92 9.47
N VAL A 177 -13.74 11.67 9.62
CA VAL A 177 -13.76 10.96 10.91
C VAL A 177 -13.12 9.59 10.86
N ALA A 178 -13.08 8.93 9.69
CA ALA A 178 -12.43 7.65 9.52
C ALA A 178 -10.90 7.77 9.75
N PRO A 179 -10.25 6.74 10.27
CA PRO A 179 -8.80 6.76 10.42
C PRO A 179 -8.13 6.75 9.05
N ILE A 180 -7.18 7.66 8.83
CA ILE A 180 -6.44 7.84 7.59
C ILE A 180 -4.94 7.79 7.89
N VAL A 181 -4.17 7.13 7.02
CA VAL A 181 -2.71 7.08 7.08
C VAL A 181 -2.15 7.54 5.74
N LEU A 182 -1.78 8.82 5.63
CA LEU A 182 -1.11 9.34 4.44
C LEU A 182 0.35 8.90 4.44
N GLN A 183 0.80 8.31 3.34
CA GLN A 183 2.12 7.71 3.25
C GLN A 183 2.91 8.21 2.04
N SER A 184 4.22 8.22 2.17
CA SER A 184 5.15 8.52 1.07
C SER A 184 6.56 8.03 1.41
N PHE A 185 7.36 7.76 0.36
CA PHE A 185 8.82 7.60 0.48
C PHE A 185 9.53 8.95 0.62
N GLU A 186 8.94 10.03 0.10
CA GLU A 186 9.54 11.36 0.13
C GLU A 186 9.22 12.11 1.42
N ALA A 187 10.22 12.22 2.29
CA ALA A 187 10.11 12.91 3.59
C ALA A 187 9.62 14.36 3.47
N ASP A 188 9.98 15.07 2.40
CA ASP A 188 9.60 16.46 2.22
C ASP A 188 8.10 16.63 1.93
N SER A 189 7.47 15.67 1.25
CA SER A 189 6.02 15.61 1.10
C SER A 189 5.32 15.45 2.47
N LEU A 190 5.79 14.50 3.28
CA LEU A 190 5.24 14.28 4.63
C LEU A 190 5.45 15.48 5.57
N LYS A 191 6.60 16.15 5.49
CA LYS A 191 6.84 17.39 6.26
C LYS A 191 5.89 18.51 5.85
N GLN A 192 5.58 18.66 4.54
CA GLN A 192 4.59 19.62 4.07
C GLN A 192 3.18 19.27 4.55
N LEU A 193 2.81 17.98 4.50
CA LEU A 193 1.54 17.50 5.06
C LEU A 193 1.45 17.78 6.56
N ARG A 194 2.53 17.55 7.33
CA ARG A 194 2.56 17.79 8.79
C ARG A 194 2.25 19.24 9.16
N GLN A 195 2.56 20.21 8.31
CA GLN A 195 2.23 21.60 8.56
C GLN A 195 0.70 21.87 8.52
N GLN A 196 -0.07 21.00 7.86
CA GLN A 196 -1.52 21.12 7.68
C GLN A 196 -2.30 20.06 8.49
N VAL A 197 -1.66 18.95 8.82
CA VAL A 197 -2.25 17.81 9.54
C VAL A 197 -1.69 17.77 10.97
N PRO A 198 -2.43 18.23 11.97
CA PRO A 198 -1.97 18.18 13.37
C PRO A 198 -1.94 16.75 13.90
N ARG A 199 -1.05 16.47 14.86
CA ARG A 199 -1.04 15.19 15.58
C ARG A 199 -2.31 15.02 16.42
N GLY A 200 -2.73 13.77 16.60
CA GLY A 200 -3.90 13.43 17.42
C GLY A 200 -5.25 13.61 16.72
N GLY A 201 -5.26 14.02 15.43
CA GLY A 201 -6.44 13.96 14.58
C GLY A 201 -6.67 12.55 14.01
N ASN A 202 -7.61 12.44 13.06
CA ASN A 202 -7.89 11.19 12.39
C ASN A 202 -6.92 10.86 11.23
N ILE A 203 -5.99 11.75 10.90
CA ILE A 203 -4.97 11.57 9.86
C ILE A 203 -3.60 11.39 10.52
N ALA A 204 -2.99 10.24 10.32
CA ALA A 204 -1.59 9.95 10.65
C ALA A 204 -0.71 10.03 9.40
N LEU A 205 0.59 10.28 9.58
CA LEU A 205 1.58 10.29 8.50
C LEU A 205 2.53 9.10 8.65
N LEU A 206 2.75 8.37 7.57
CA LEU A 206 3.61 7.20 7.52
C LEU A 206 4.80 7.43 6.59
N GLN A 207 6.03 7.32 7.12
CA GLN A 207 7.25 7.31 6.32
C GLN A 207 7.53 5.89 5.83
N LEU A 208 7.48 5.68 4.52
CA LEU A 208 7.94 4.45 3.88
C LEU A 208 9.47 4.43 3.80
N VAL A 209 10.07 3.27 4.05
CA VAL A 209 11.53 3.06 3.98
C VAL A 209 11.81 1.79 3.18
N ASP A 210 12.52 1.94 2.04
CA ASP A 210 12.88 0.83 1.17
C ASP A 210 14.10 0.04 1.69
N SER A 211 14.33 -1.10 1.10
CA SER A 211 15.41 -2.05 1.45
C SER A 211 16.82 -1.42 1.38
N ASP A 212 17.05 -0.49 0.45
CA ASP A 212 18.32 0.23 0.27
C ASP A 212 18.46 1.49 1.14
N GLN A 213 17.41 1.87 1.87
CA GLN A 213 17.35 3.08 2.71
C GLN A 213 17.60 2.83 4.20
N GLY A 214 18.30 1.75 4.54
CA GLY A 214 18.59 1.35 5.92
C GLY A 214 19.22 2.44 6.80
N GLN A 215 19.90 3.43 6.21
CA GLN A 215 20.46 4.59 6.92
C GLN A 215 19.37 5.42 7.64
N LEU A 216 18.14 5.46 7.12
CA LEU A 216 16.99 6.13 7.76
C LEU A 216 16.56 5.44 9.05
N LEU A 217 16.94 4.19 9.25
CA LEU A 217 16.62 3.38 10.44
C LEU A 217 17.72 3.45 11.52
N SER A 218 18.77 4.26 11.32
CA SER A 218 19.73 4.60 12.36
C SER A 218 19.04 5.36 13.51
N PRO A 219 19.63 5.45 14.73
CA PRO A 219 19.05 6.24 15.83
C PRO A 219 18.71 7.68 15.44
N ALA A 220 19.60 8.35 14.71
CA ALA A 220 19.38 9.71 14.21
C ALA A 220 18.31 9.78 13.13
N GLY A 221 18.26 8.79 12.21
CA GLY A 221 17.25 8.69 11.16
C GLY A 221 15.85 8.50 11.75
N LEU A 222 15.68 7.57 12.69
CA LEU A 222 14.40 7.34 13.37
C LEU A 222 13.94 8.59 14.15
N ALA A 223 14.84 9.26 14.86
CA ALA A 223 14.51 10.53 15.54
C ALA A 223 14.07 11.61 14.53
N GLY A 224 14.73 11.67 13.37
CA GLY A 224 14.34 12.55 12.27
C GLY A 224 12.94 12.23 11.73
N ILE A 225 12.61 10.96 11.51
CA ILE A 225 11.28 10.51 11.08
C ILE A 225 10.22 10.85 12.14
N ALA A 226 10.48 10.57 13.41
CA ALA A 226 9.56 10.86 14.52
C ALA A 226 9.20 12.35 14.64
N ALA A 227 10.02 13.25 14.12
CA ALA A 227 9.72 14.69 14.13
C ALA A 227 8.49 15.04 13.28
N TYR A 228 8.20 14.29 12.19
CA TYR A 228 7.10 14.61 11.27
C TYR A 228 6.13 13.45 11.02
N ALA A 229 6.52 12.20 11.18
CA ALA A 229 5.66 11.03 10.98
C ALA A 229 5.14 10.46 12.31
N ASP A 230 4.08 9.67 12.23
CA ASP A 230 3.46 8.95 13.33
C ASP A 230 3.70 7.44 13.21
N VAL A 231 3.97 6.97 11.98
CA VAL A 231 4.11 5.58 11.62
C VAL A 231 5.38 5.40 10.77
N LEU A 232 6.12 4.34 11.03
CA LEU A 232 7.22 3.85 10.22
C LEU A 232 6.73 2.67 9.38
N GLY A 233 6.87 2.75 8.04
CA GLY A 233 6.56 1.69 7.08
C GLY A 233 7.84 1.13 6.45
N PRO A 234 8.57 0.24 7.12
CA PRO A 234 9.80 -0.32 6.58
C PRO A 234 9.50 -1.47 5.60
N GLU A 235 10.37 -1.65 4.59
CA GLU A 235 10.42 -2.96 3.92
C GLU A 235 10.66 -4.04 4.98
N ARG A 236 9.93 -5.15 4.87
CA ARG A 236 9.85 -6.18 5.93
C ARG A 236 11.21 -6.76 6.34
N GLY A 237 12.20 -6.84 5.43
CA GLY A 237 13.54 -7.33 5.74
C GLY A 237 14.29 -6.50 6.80
N HIS A 238 13.88 -5.25 7.03
CA HIS A 238 14.41 -4.43 8.12
C HIS A 238 13.89 -4.83 9.50
N VAL A 239 12.76 -5.52 9.58
CA VAL A 239 12.20 -6.05 10.85
C VAL A 239 12.71 -7.46 11.11
N ILE A 240 12.55 -8.37 10.13
CA ILE A 240 13.12 -9.71 10.16
C ILE A 240 13.81 -9.96 8.82
N GLY A 241 15.13 -9.98 8.83
CA GLY A 241 15.93 -10.27 7.65
C GLY A 241 15.84 -11.73 7.21
N ARG A 242 16.59 -12.07 6.18
CA ARG A 242 16.76 -13.44 5.68
C ARG A 242 18.17 -13.95 5.99
N THR A 243 18.27 -15.20 6.37
CA THR A 243 19.55 -15.92 6.50
C THR A 243 20.08 -16.32 5.11
N ALA A 244 21.33 -16.75 5.00
CA ALA A 244 21.93 -17.16 3.74
C ALA A 244 21.20 -18.32 3.04
N ASP A 245 20.49 -19.17 3.79
CA ASP A 245 19.63 -20.24 3.27
C ASP A 245 18.17 -19.81 3.05
N GLY A 246 17.89 -18.49 3.10
CA GLY A 246 16.60 -17.90 2.78
C GLY A 246 15.53 -17.99 3.88
N ARG A 247 15.87 -18.48 5.08
CA ARG A 247 14.95 -18.56 6.23
C ARG A 247 14.79 -17.19 6.90
N LEU A 248 13.77 -17.04 7.72
CA LEU A 248 13.67 -15.89 8.61
C LEU A 248 14.86 -15.88 9.60
N ALA A 249 15.53 -14.74 9.69
CA ALA A 249 16.57 -14.51 10.70
C ALA A 249 15.94 -14.23 12.08
N VAL A 250 16.77 -14.05 13.09
CA VAL A 250 16.33 -13.53 14.39
C VAL A 250 15.86 -12.10 14.20
N PRO A 251 14.70 -11.71 14.73
CA PRO A 251 14.23 -10.32 14.67
C PRO A 251 15.24 -9.33 15.24
N GLY A 252 15.37 -8.17 14.58
CA GLY A 252 16.17 -7.05 15.08
C GLY A 252 15.43 -6.24 16.17
N ASP A 253 16.02 -5.15 16.59
CA ASP A 253 15.48 -4.23 17.60
C ASP A 253 14.72 -3.03 17.04
N LEU A 254 14.47 -3.00 15.71
CA LEU A 254 13.86 -1.86 15.03
C LEU A 254 12.51 -1.47 15.65
N VAL A 255 11.64 -2.45 15.92
CA VAL A 255 10.29 -2.20 16.46
C VAL A 255 10.39 -1.50 17.81
N SER A 256 11.20 -2.02 18.74
CA SER A 256 11.36 -1.42 20.06
C SER A 256 11.99 -0.03 20.01
N ARG A 257 12.96 0.21 19.11
CA ARG A 257 13.55 1.54 18.90
C ARG A 257 12.57 2.55 18.33
N ALA A 258 11.72 2.13 17.38
CA ALA A 258 10.67 2.97 16.82
C ALA A 258 9.62 3.33 17.88
N HIS A 259 9.16 2.33 18.65
CA HIS A 259 8.20 2.53 19.75
C HIS A 259 8.75 3.48 20.84
N ALA A 260 10.04 3.40 21.17
CA ALA A 260 10.67 4.31 22.13
C ALA A 260 10.61 5.79 21.69
N LEU A 261 10.42 6.04 20.39
CA LEU A 261 10.24 7.37 19.79
C LEU A 261 8.77 7.71 19.50
N GLY A 262 7.82 6.84 19.89
CA GLY A 262 6.39 7.01 19.66
C GLY A 262 5.93 6.72 18.22
N LEU A 263 6.78 6.06 17.41
CA LEU A 263 6.42 5.62 16.07
C LEU A 263 5.76 4.24 16.12
N GLN A 264 4.58 4.09 15.49
CA GLN A 264 4.05 2.78 15.15
C GLN A 264 4.86 2.14 14.01
N VAL A 265 4.82 0.82 13.87
CA VAL A 265 5.57 0.08 12.82
C VAL A 265 4.63 -0.78 12.00
N VAL A 266 4.58 -0.53 10.69
CA VAL A 266 3.72 -1.24 9.72
C VAL A 266 4.56 -1.67 8.51
N PRO A 267 5.21 -2.85 8.54
CA PRO A 267 6.03 -3.33 7.44
C PRO A 267 5.22 -3.75 6.21
N TRP A 268 5.86 -3.69 5.05
CA TRP A 268 5.33 -4.05 3.73
C TRP A 268 6.32 -4.91 2.94
N THR A 269 5.95 -5.73 1.96
CA THR A 269 4.64 -6.24 1.60
C THR A 269 4.63 -7.76 1.78
N PHE A 270 3.61 -8.28 2.43
CA PHE A 270 3.42 -9.73 2.61
C PHE A 270 2.61 -10.30 1.45
N ARG A 271 3.11 -11.36 0.84
CA ARG A 271 2.53 -12.00 -0.35
C ARG A 271 2.43 -13.50 -0.17
N PRO A 272 1.35 -14.14 -0.67
CA PRO A 272 1.15 -15.59 -0.47
C PRO A 272 1.88 -16.45 -1.49
N GLU A 273 2.49 -15.88 -2.52
CA GLU A 273 3.16 -16.66 -3.57
C GLU A 273 4.50 -17.18 -3.08
N GLN A 274 4.79 -18.45 -3.36
CA GLN A 274 5.96 -19.18 -2.88
C GLN A 274 7.29 -18.45 -3.11
N SER A 275 7.42 -17.77 -4.23
CA SER A 275 8.64 -17.02 -4.59
C SER A 275 8.96 -15.85 -3.65
N TYR A 276 7.98 -15.35 -2.90
CA TYR A 276 8.15 -14.27 -1.92
C TYR A 276 8.32 -14.76 -0.48
N LEU A 277 8.05 -16.05 -0.23
CA LEU A 277 8.06 -16.61 1.12
C LEU A 277 9.46 -17.02 1.58
N PRO A 278 9.76 -16.97 2.88
CA PRO A 278 11.00 -17.49 3.42
C PRO A 278 11.05 -19.01 3.32
N ALA A 279 12.26 -19.53 3.15
CA ALA A 279 12.49 -20.96 3.21
C ALA A 279 12.16 -21.53 4.61
N GLY A 280 11.79 -22.83 4.66
CA GLY A 280 11.54 -23.53 5.91
C GLY A 280 10.16 -23.31 6.53
N LEU A 281 9.29 -22.51 5.91
CA LEU A 281 7.88 -22.43 6.28
C LEU A 281 7.08 -23.63 5.72
N PRO A 282 5.90 -23.94 6.30
CA PRO A 282 5.09 -25.09 5.88
C PRO A 282 4.52 -24.83 4.47
N ILE A 283 5.05 -25.55 3.48
CA ILE A 283 4.57 -25.58 2.11
C ILE A 283 3.59 -26.72 1.95
N SER A 284 2.44 -26.49 1.33
CA SER A 284 1.44 -27.52 1.05
C SER A 284 1.17 -27.62 -0.45
N GLY A 285 1.41 -28.82 -1.02
CA GLY A 285 1.24 -29.07 -2.45
C GLY A 285 2.29 -28.37 -3.32
N ASP A 286 2.03 -28.31 -4.61
CA ASP A 286 2.87 -27.73 -5.67
C ASP A 286 2.35 -26.39 -6.22
N GLY A 287 1.30 -25.85 -5.59
CA GLY A 287 0.69 -24.59 -6.02
C GLY A 287 1.59 -23.38 -5.77
N LEU A 288 1.50 -22.39 -6.66
CA LEU A 288 2.26 -21.13 -6.52
C LEU A 288 1.88 -20.34 -5.27
N ARG A 289 0.63 -20.45 -4.81
CA ARG A 289 0.08 -19.78 -3.62
C ARG A 289 0.18 -20.69 -2.40
N GLN A 290 0.80 -20.24 -1.32
CA GLN A 290 1.10 -20.99 -0.11
C GLN A 290 0.50 -20.33 1.14
N GLU A 291 -0.79 -20.54 1.39
CA GLU A 291 -1.53 -19.84 2.45
C GLU A 291 -0.98 -20.09 3.86
N ALA A 292 -0.68 -21.37 4.19
CA ALA A 292 -0.18 -21.70 5.51
C ALA A 292 1.19 -21.06 5.80
N ALA A 293 2.07 -21.02 4.80
CA ALA A 293 3.36 -20.38 4.90
C ALA A 293 3.24 -18.85 5.03
N ALA A 294 2.34 -18.22 4.25
CA ALA A 294 2.09 -16.80 4.35
C ALA A 294 1.53 -16.39 5.72
N VAL A 295 0.60 -17.18 6.27
CA VAL A 295 0.09 -16.96 7.63
C VAL A 295 1.21 -17.10 8.66
N ALA A 296 2.04 -18.16 8.55
CA ALA A 296 3.16 -18.37 9.48
C ALA A 296 4.22 -17.25 9.39
N GLU A 297 4.52 -16.73 8.20
CA GLU A 297 5.39 -15.57 8.05
C GLU A 297 4.80 -14.36 8.78
N MET A 298 3.55 -13.98 8.48
CA MET A 298 2.90 -12.85 9.13
C MET A 298 2.85 -12.97 10.65
N GLN A 299 2.61 -14.18 11.19
CA GLN A 299 2.65 -14.44 12.63
C GLN A 299 4.03 -14.20 13.24
N ALA A 300 5.11 -14.59 12.55
CA ALA A 300 6.47 -14.33 13.02
C ALA A 300 6.72 -12.81 13.16
N TYR A 301 6.20 -12.01 12.22
CA TYR A 301 6.31 -10.55 12.29
C TYR A 301 5.41 -9.95 13.38
N LEU A 302 4.18 -10.40 13.53
CA LEU A 302 3.28 -9.98 14.60
C LEU A 302 3.87 -10.25 16.00
N ALA A 303 4.61 -11.35 16.15
CA ALA A 303 5.30 -11.68 17.38
C ALA A 303 6.43 -10.69 17.76
N THR A 304 6.91 -9.86 16.82
CA THR A 304 7.88 -8.77 17.12
C THR A 304 7.24 -7.55 17.76
N GLY A 305 5.90 -7.49 17.79
CA GLY A 305 5.15 -6.36 18.35
C GLY A 305 4.86 -5.24 17.34
N ILE A 306 4.92 -5.50 16.03
CA ILE A 306 4.49 -4.52 15.01
C ILE A 306 3.02 -4.13 15.19
N ASP A 307 2.66 -2.90 14.81
CA ASP A 307 1.31 -2.32 14.98
C ASP A 307 0.37 -2.63 13.80
N GLY A 308 0.89 -3.17 12.74
CA GLY A 308 0.14 -3.62 11.57
C GLY A 308 1.04 -4.21 10.50
N LEU A 309 0.46 -4.65 9.40
CA LEU A 309 1.20 -5.13 8.24
C LEU A 309 0.41 -4.87 6.94
N MET A 310 1.14 -4.66 5.84
CA MET A 310 0.56 -4.49 4.51
C MET A 310 0.66 -5.81 3.74
N THR A 311 -0.49 -6.33 3.30
CA THR A 311 -0.55 -7.62 2.59
C THR A 311 -1.40 -7.54 1.33
N ASP A 312 -0.98 -8.27 0.28
CA ASP A 312 -1.76 -8.48 -0.95
C ASP A 312 -2.98 -9.38 -0.71
N ASP A 313 -3.01 -10.10 0.43
CA ASP A 313 -4.08 -11.01 0.83
C ASP A 313 -4.61 -10.69 2.23
N PRO A 314 -5.60 -9.81 2.34
CA PRO A 314 -6.13 -9.40 3.62
C PRO A 314 -6.80 -10.53 4.41
N ALA A 315 -7.40 -11.53 3.75
CA ALA A 315 -7.99 -12.69 4.45
C ALA A 315 -6.93 -13.48 5.21
N LEU A 316 -5.75 -13.70 4.61
CA LEU A 316 -4.63 -14.36 5.28
C LEU A 316 -4.06 -13.51 6.41
N GLY A 317 -4.01 -12.18 6.24
CA GLY A 317 -3.62 -11.24 7.29
C GLY A 317 -4.55 -11.34 8.51
N VAL A 318 -5.85 -11.35 8.30
CA VAL A 318 -6.85 -11.52 9.36
C VAL A 318 -6.72 -12.89 10.04
N ARG A 319 -6.49 -13.96 9.27
CA ARG A 319 -6.21 -15.29 9.84
C ARG A 319 -4.95 -15.29 10.71
N ALA A 320 -3.91 -14.57 10.31
CA ALA A 320 -2.68 -14.48 11.10
C ALA A 320 -2.90 -13.78 12.45
N LEU A 321 -3.78 -12.78 12.53
CA LEU A 321 -4.16 -12.12 13.78
C LEU A 321 -4.97 -13.04 14.71
N GLN A 322 -5.83 -13.90 14.16
CA GLN A 322 -6.75 -14.74 14.93
C GLN A 322 -6.14 -16.03 15.43
N ALA A 323 -5.11 -16.52 14.79
CA ALA A 323 -4.49 -17.78 15.18
C ALA A 323 -3.62 -17.59 16.43
N PRO A 324 -3.64 -18.54 17.40
CA PRO A 324 -2.75 -18.48 18.54
C PRO A 324 -1.29 -18.50 18.05
N ALA A 325 -0.43 -17.68 18.66
CA ALA A 325 1.00 -17.68 18.35
C ALA A 325 1.53 -19.13 18.43
N ALA A 326 2.22 -19.58 17.38
CA ALA A 326 2.87 -20.87 17.38
C ALA A 326 3.82 -20.97 18.59
N ARG A 327 3.65 -22.03 19.41
CA ARG A 327 4.46 -22.28 20.60
C ARG A 327 5.86 -22.77 20.19
#